data_a7fa32282b58b81396aea7eab58d452c
#
_entry.id   a7fa32282b58b81396aea7eab58d452c
#
_cell.length_a   1.000
_cell.length_b   1.000
_cell.length_c   1.000
_cell.angle_alpha   90.00
_cell.angle_beta   90.00
_cell.angle_gamma   90.00
#
_symmetry.space_group_name_H-M   'P 1'
#
loop_
_entity.id
_entity.type
_entity.pdbx_description
1 polymer ?
#
loop_
_entity_poly.entity_id
_entity_poly.type
_entity_poly.pdbx_seq_one_letter_code
_entity_poly.pdbx_strand_id
1 'polypeptide(L)'
;MQDVDTIKNFYQNYRDSLDRQYQTALQSLDQQRKNAQASIMSGANKVGMLYSNFPMRSKMQYDQSTYQPALTKLQNTYSTGLDTLRNNILKYQNSIAGIQDSIAHLNSMT
;
A
#
# COMPACT_ATOMS: atom_id res chain seq x y z
N MET A 1 25.48 16.70 -15.02
CA MET A 1 24.79 15.44 -14.86
C MET A 1 24.04 15.46 -13.55
N GLN A 2 22.71 15.47 -13.62
CA GLN A 2 21.98 15.33 -12.40
C GLN A 2 22.33 14.00 -11.78
N ASP A 3 22.64 14.10 -10.58
CA ASP A 3 23.18 13.09 -9.75
C ASP A 3 22.26 11.88 -9.77
N VAL A 4 22.79 10.76 -10.19
CA VAL A 4 22.11 9.46 -10.05
C VAL A 4 21.64 9.28 -8.60
N ASP A 5 22.41 9.77 -7.65
CA ASP A 5 22.06 9.71 -6.22
C ASP A 5 20.83 10.55 -5.90
N THR A 6 20.64 11.73 -6.50
CA THR A 6 19.46 12.56 -6.31
C THR A 6 18.20 11.84 -6.78
N ILE A 7 18.26 11.21 -7.93
CA ILE A 7 17.13 10.45 -8.48
C ILE A 7 16.85 9.21 -7.64
N LYS A 8 17.90 8.49 -7.25
CA LYS A 8 17.79 7.35 -6.36
C LYS A 8 17.12 7.74 -5.03
N ASN A 9 17.52 8.86 -4.45
CA ASN A 9 16.92 9.38 -3.22
C ASN A 9 15.44 9.76 -3.42
N PHE A 10 15.10 10.33 -4.58
CA PHE A 10 13.71 10.63 -4.92
C PHE A 10 12.85 9.36 -4.90
N TYR A 11 13.30 8.28 -5.52
CA TYR A 11 12.57 7.02 -5.56
C TYR A 11 12.50 6.36 -4.20
N GLN A 12 13.56 6.42 -3.40
CA GLN A 12 13.54 5.93 -2.02
C GLN A 12 12.52 6.69 -1.17
N ASN A 13 12.50 8.01 -1.27
CA ASN A 13 11.56 8.86 -0.54
C ASN A 13 10.11 8.56 -0.96
N TYR A 14 9.89 8.34 -2.25
CA TYR A 14 8.57 7.96 -2.76
C TYR A 14 8.12 6.62 -2.19
N ARG A 15 9.00 5.63 -2.19
CA ARG A 15 8.74 4.31 -1.61
C ARG A 15 8.44 4.41 -0.12
N ASP A 16 9.24 5.18 0.63
CA ASP A 16 9.04 5.38 2.05
C ASP A 16 7.70 6.05 2.34
N SER A 17 7.30 7.00 1.49
CA SER A 17 5.99 7.65 1.57
C SER A 17 4.85 6.66 1.33
N LEU A 18 4.97 5.78 0.32
CA LEU A 18 4.00 4.71 0.06
C LEU A 18 3.89 3.77 1.25
N ASP A 19 5.01 3.35 1.83
CA ASP A 19 5.03 2.46 2.98
C ASP A 19 4.34 3.11 4.18
N ARG A 20 4.59 4.39 4.44
CA ARG A 20 3.96 5.13 5.54
C ARG A 20 2.46 5.29 5.31
N GLN A 21 2.04 5.60 4.09
CA GLN A 21 0.63 5.71 3.74
C GLN A 21 -0.08 4.38 3.95
N TYR A 22 0.55 3.29 3.53
CA TYR A 22 0.01 1.94 3.71
C TYR A 22 -0.13 1.59 5.19
N GLN A 23 0.92 1.82 5.99
CA GLN A 23 0.89 1.54 7.43
C GLN A 23 -0.15 2.38 8.15
N THR A 24 -0.27 3.66 7.82
CA THR A 24 -1.28 4.55 8.41
C THR A 24 -2.69 4.07 8.06
N ALA A 25 -2.91 3.68 6.82
CA ALA A 25 -4.20 3.17 6.36
C ALA A 25 -4.54 1.83 7.03
N LEU A 26 -3.55 0.94 7.22
CA LEU A 26 -3.75 -0.31 7.96
C LEU A 26 -4.14 -0.06 9.42
N GLN A 27 -3.49 0.89 10.08
CA GLN A 27 -3.81 1.26 11.46
C GLN A 27 -5.23 1.83 11.56
N SER A 28 -5.62 2.68 10.62
CA SER A 28 -6.96 3.25 10.56
C SER A 28 -8.00 2.15 10.36
N LEU A 29 -7.74 1.22 9.45
CA LEU A 29 -8.64 0.09 9.16
C LEU A 29 -8.79 -0.83 10.37
N ASP A 30 -7.68 -1.11 11.06
CA ASP A 30 -7.69 -1.91 12.29
C ASP A 30 -8.49 -1.22 13.40
N GLN A 31 -8.33 0.09 13.56
CA GLN A 31 -9.10 0.86 14.53
C GLN A 31 -10.60 0.86 14.21
N GLN A 32 -10.96 1.01 12.94
CA GLN A 32 -12.35 0.91 12.49
C GLN A 32 -12.94 -0.47 12.81
N ARG A 33 -12.16 -1.53 12.59
CA ARG A 33 -12.57 -2.89 12.91
C ARG A 33 -12.82 -3.07 14.42
N LYS A 34 -11.91 -2.58 15.24
CA LYS A 34 -12.04 -2.64 16.71
C LYS A 34 -13.28 -1.87 17.19
N ASN A 35 -13.51 -0.70 16.61
CA ASN A 35 -14.68 0.12 16.95
C ASN A 35 -15.98 -0.59 16.54
N ALA A 36 -16.00 -1.22 15.38
CA ALA A 36 -17.16 -1.99 14.91
C ALA A 36 -17.44 -3.19 15.82
N GLN A 37 -16.40 -3.90 16.22
CA GLN A 37 -16.51 -5.04 17.13
C GLN A 37 -17.05 -4.60 18.51
N ALA A 38 -16.57 -3.47 19.03
CA ALA A 38 -17.05 -2.90 20.28
C ALA A 38 -18.53 -2.51 20.17
N SER A 39 -18.94 -1.90 19.06
CA SER A 39 -20.34 -1.55 18.82
C SER A 39 -21.24 -2.78 18.73
N ILE A 40 -20.78 -3.85 18.10
CA ILE A 40 -21.52 -5.12 18.01
C ILE A 40 -21.72 -5.72 19.40
N MET A 41 -20.68 -5.74 20.23
CA MET A 41 -20.77 -6.26 21.59
C MET A 41 -21.70 -5.41 22.46
N SER A 42 -21.63 -4.09 22.36
CA SER A 42 -22.50 -3.16 23.08
C SER A 42 -23.95 -3.35 22.65
N GLY A 43 -24.21 -3.47 21.34
CA GLY A 43 -25.54 -3.73 20.81
C GLY A 43 -26.10 -5.06 21.28
N ALA A 44 -25.30 -6.13 21.26
CA ALA A 44 -25.69 -7.45 21.74
C ALA A 44 -26.03 -7.43 23.23
N ASN A 45 -25.24 -6.71 24.03
CA ASN A 45 -25.50 -6.57 25.47
C ASN A 45 -26.84 -5.87 25.74
N LYS A 46 -27.13 -4.80 24.98
CA LYS A 46 -28.40 -4.04 25.16
C LYS A 46 -29.63 -4.88 24.87
N VAL A 47 -29.57 -5.82 23.95
CA VAL A 47 -30.70 -6.68 23.59
C VAL A 47 -30.67 -8.04 24.27
N GLY A 48 -29.74 -8.26 25.21
CA GLY A 48 -29.62 -9.50 25.96
C GLY A 48 -29.06 -10.67 25.16
N MET A 49 -28.34 -10.41 24.05
CA MET A 49 -27.80 -11.44 23.17
C MET A 49 -26.29 -11.61 23.31
N LEU A 50 -25.67 -11.12 24.39
CA LEU A 50 -24.22 -11.13 24.59
C LEU A 50 -23.65 -12.54 24.57
N TYR A 51 -24.33 -13.52 25.13
CA TYR A 51 -23.89 -14.92 25.19
C TYR A 51 -24.42 -15.79 24.05
N SER A 52 -25.12 -15.20 23.09
CA SER A 52 -25.59 -15.90 21.89
C SER A 52 -24.51 -15.93 20.80
N ASN A 53 -24.79 -16.61 19.68
CA ASN A 53 -23.92 -16.58 18.50
C ASN A 53 -24.00 -15.26 17.72
N PHE A 54 -24.89 -14.35 18.12
CA PHE A 54 -25.14 -13.10 17.40
C PHE A 54 -23.89 -12.21 17.29
N PRO A 55 -23.12 -11.94 18.38
CA PRO A 55 -21.93 -11.12 18.27
C PRO A 55 -20.89 -11.73 17.32
N MET A 56 -20.66 -13.04 17.39
CA MET A 56 -19.70 -13.71 16.52
C MET A 56 -20.12 -13.63 15.06
N ARG A 57 -21.39 -13.88 14.75
CA ARG A 57 -21.92 -13.79 13.38
C ARG A 57 -21.82 -12.36 12.86
N SER A 58 -22.14 -11.37 13.69
CA SER A 58 -22.10 -9.96 13.29
C SER A 58 -20.66 -9.50 13.03
N LYS A 59 -19.69 -9.96 13.83
CA LYS A 59 -18.26 -9.68 13.60
C LYS A 59 -17.79 -10.33 12.31
N MET A 60 -18.17 -11.59 12.05
CA MET A 60 -17.81 -12.28 10.80
C MET A 60 -18.42 -11.59 9.58
N GLN A 61 -19.67 -11.16 9.68
CA GLN A 61 -20.34 -10.43 8.61
C GLN A 61 -19.65 -9.10 8.32
N TYR A 62 -19.25 -8.36 9.34
CA TYR A 62 -18.48 -7.13 9.20
C TYR A 62 -17.15 -7.41 8.50
N ASP A 63 -16.43 -8.43 8.93
CA ASP A 63 -15.15 -8.78 8.34
C ASP A 63 -15.30 -9.14 6.86
N GLN A 64 -16.33 -9.91 6.48
CA GLN A 64 -16.54 -10.33 5.10
C GLN A 64 -17.05 -9.20 4.21
N SER A 65 -17.94 -8.35 4.73
CA SER A 65 -18.60 -7.33 3.91
C SER A 65 -17.91 -5.97 3.91
N THR A 66 -17.11 -5.66 4.94
CA THR A 66 -16.52 -4.32 5.11
C THR A 66 -15.02 -4.38 5.25
N TYR A 67 -14.50 -5.20 6.17
CA TYR A 67 -13.06 -5.23 6.48
C TYR A 67 -12.24 -5.85 5.36
N GLN A 68 -12.59 -7.06 4.91
CA GLN A 68 -11.83 -7.78 3.89
C GLN A 68 -11.80 -7.05 2.54
N PRO A 69 -12.94 -6.53 2.04
CA PRO A 69 -12.89 -5.74 0.81
C PRO A 69 -12.04 -4.48 0.92
N ALA A 70 -12.10 -3.78 2.06
CA ALA A 70 -11.29 -2.59 2.30
C ALA A 70 -9.80 -2.94 2.37
N LEU A 71 -9.44 -4.03 3.05
CA LEU A 71 -8.07 -4.52 3.15
C LEU A 71 -7.53 -4.90 1.77
N THR A 72 -8.31 -5.63 0.98
CA THR A 72 -7.93 -6.03 -0.38
C THR A 72 -7.68 -4.81 -1.27
N LYS A 73 -8.58 -3.82 -1.21
CA LYS A 73 -8.42 -2.58 -1.97
C LYS A 73 -7.14 -1.84 -1.57
N LEU A 74 -6.86 -1.77 -0.28
CA LEU A 74 -5.67 -1.13 0.24
C LEU A 74 -4.40 -1.84 -0.22
N GLN A 75 -4.38 -3.17 -0.15
CA GLN A 75 -3.26 -3.99 -0.63
C GLN A 75 -3.04 -3.80 -2.13
N ASN A 76 -4.10 -3.76 -2.93
CA ASN A 76 -4.02 -3.54 -4.37
C ASN A 76 -3.50 -2.15 -4.70
N THR A 77 -3.92 -1.13 -3.98
CA THR A 77 -3.43 0.25 -4.15
C THR A 77 -1.94 0.34 -3.87
N TYR A 78 -1.48 -0.29 -2.79
CA TYR A 78 -0.06 -0.33 -2.43
C TYR A 78 0.76 -1.08 -3.49
N SER A 79 0.29 -2.25 -3.91
CA SER A 79 0.94 -3.06 -4.95
C SER A 79 1.05 -2.30 -6.27
N THR A 80 -0.02 -1.62 -6.69
CA THR A 80 -0.03 -0.78 -7.90
C THR A 80 0.98 0.37 -7.78
N GLY A 81 1.06 1.01 -6.61
CA GLY A 81 2.05 2.06 -6.36
C GLY A 81 3.48 1.56 -6.48
N LEU A 82 3.76 0.39 -5.93
CA LEU A 82 5.09 -0.23 -6.05
C LEU A 82 5.42 -0.62 -7.49
N ASP A 83 4.44 -1.13 -8.25
CA ASP A 83 4.63 -1.48 -9.66
C ASP A 83 4.91 -0.24 -10.49
N THR A 84 4.21 0.85 -10.27
CA THR A 84 4.45 2.14 -10.93
C THR A 84 5.86 2.63 -10.64
N LEU A 85 6.29 2.56 -9.38
CA LEU A 85 7.64 2.95 -8.97
C LEU A 85 8.70 2.08 -9.65
N ARG A 86 8.49 0.77 -9.66
CA ARG A 86 9.40 -0.18 -10.33
C ARG A 86 9.52 0.13 -11.81
N ASN A 87 8.41 0.35 -12.50
CA ASN A 87 8.40 0.66 -13.93
C ASN A 87 9.13 1.98 -14.23
N ASN A 88 8.98 2.99 -13.38
CA ASN A 88 9.69 4.26 -13.52
C ASN A 88 11.20 4.08 -13.33
N ILE A 89 11.61 3.27 -12.37
CA ILE A 89 13.03 2.95 -12.14
C ILE A 89 13.61 2.23 -13.35
N LEU A 90 12.89 1.25 -13.91
CA LEU A 90 13.33 0.52 -15.09
C LEU A 90 13.48 1.44 -16.31
N LYS A 91 12.52 2.33 -16.53
CA LYS A 91 12.61 3.32 -17.61
C LYS A 91 13.81 4.23 -17.45
N TYR A 92 14.08 4.67 -16.23
CA TYR A 92 15.24 5.50 -15.93
C TYR A 92 16.55 4.75 -16.19
N GLN A 93 16.65 3.51 -15.72
CA GLN A 93 17.83 2.68 -15.96
C GLN A 93 18.06 2.44 -17.45
N ASN A 94 17.00 2.18 -18.22
CA ASN A 94 17.09 2.00 -19.66
C ASN A 94 17.53 3.28 -20.37
N SER A 95 17.08 4.43 -19.92
CA SER A 95 17.51 5.74 -20.47
C SER A 95 19.00 5.98 -20.21
N ILE A 96 19.50 5.65 -19.02
CA ILE A 96 20.93 5.76 -18.71
C ILE A 96 21.75 4.80 -19.59
N ALA A 97 21.32 3.57 -19.75
CA ALA A 97 21.98 2.59 -20.60
C ALA A 97 22.07 3.09 -22.05
N GLY A 98 20.97 3.66 -22.57
CA GLY A 98 20.95 4.25 -23.90
C GLY A 98 21.93 5.42 -24.06
N ILE A 99 22.03 6.28 -23.06
CA ILE A 99 22.99 7.40 -23.06
C ILE A 99 24.41 6.88 -23.01
N GLN A 100 24.69 5.90 -22.16
CA GLN A 100 26.03 5.29 -22.07
C GLN A 100 26.44 4.64 -23.38
N ASP A 101 25.52 3.94 -24.05
CA ASP A 101 25.79 3.34 -25.37
C ASP A 101 26.08 4.41 -26.43
N SER A 102 25.33 5.51 -26.39
CA SER A 102 25.56 6.64 -27.32
C SER A 102 26.94 7.29 -27.11
N ILE A 103 27.34 7.47 -25.84
CA ILE A 103 28.67 8.01 -25.50
C ILE A 103 29.77 7.07 -25.99
N ALA A 104 29.60 5.78 -25.73
CA ALA A 104 30.59 4.77 -26.21
C ALA A 104 30.70 4.78 -27.71
N HIS A 105 29.58 4.91 -28.44
CA HIS A 105 29.59 5.02 -29.91
C HIS A 105 30.30 6.27 -30.36
N LEU A 106 30.05 7.43 -29.78
CA LEU A 106 30.73 8.67 -30.12
C LEU A 106 32.23 8.58 -29.86
N ASN A 107 32.64 7.98 -28.75
CA ASN A 107 34.07 7.79 -28.43
C ASN A 107 34.76 6.87 -29.43
N SER A 108 34.07 5.87 -29.97
CA SER A 108 34.63 4.96 -30.96
C SER A 108 34.79 5.61 -32.34
N MET A 109 34.07 6.71 -32.58
CA MET A 109 34.16 7.46 -33.86
C MET A 109 35.27 8.49 -33.86
N THR A 110 35.87 8.77 -32.75
CA THR A 110 37.03 9.67 -32.66
C THR A 110 38.34 8.88 -32.63
#